data_a504ea84f416f268d6b3c1d681c53d73
#
_entry.id   a504ea84f416f268d6b3c1d681c53d73
#
_cell.length_a   1.000
_cell.length_b   1.000
_cell.length_c   1.000
_cell.angle_alpha   90.00
_cell.angle_beta   90.00
_cell.angle_gamma   90.00
#
_symmetry.space_group_name_H-M   'P 1'
#
loop_
_entity.id
_entity.type
_entity.pdbx_description
1 polymer ?
#
loop_
_entity_poly.entity_id
_entity_poly.type
_entity_poly.pdbx_seq_one_letter_code
_entity_poly.pdbx_strand_id
1 'polypeptide(L)'
;SREAFLRYRDAYPELSYLPDHARTEQFDGTREITAFFDCVIDPESKRYLSEDYFFCHKARDAGLKVWMCPWMHLNHVGTHIFQGGMGSIAELGVTATADSTSNKKSYKTVDK
;
A
#
# COMPACT_ATOMS: atom_id res chain seq x y z
N SER A 1 -13.87 2.44 -2.37
CA SER A 1 -15.18 2.80 -1.80
C SER A 1 -15.15 2.71 -0.28
N ARG A 2 -16.04 3.38 0.41
CA ARG A 2 -16.16 3.30 1.89
C ARG A 2 -16.34 1.84 2.35
N GLU A 3 -17.15 1.08 1.64
CA GLU A 3 -17.42 -0.33 1.92
C GLU A 3 -16.14 -1.18 1.94
N ALA A 4 -15.21 -0.94 1.03
CA ALA A 4 -13.93 -1.65 1.00
C ALA A 4 -13.11 -1.40 2.27
N PHE A 5 -13.08 -0.16 2.77
CA PHE A 5 -12.39 0.17 4.01
C PHE A 5 -13.05 -0.47 5.25
N LEU A 6 -14.37 -0.50 5.30
CA LEU A 6 -15.08 -1.18 6.38
C LEU A 6 -14.77 -2.67 6.39
N ARG A 7 -14.84 -3.32 5.24
CA ARG A 7 -14.51 -4.73 5.09
C ARG A 7 -13.06 -5.04 5.44
N TYR A 8 -12.12 -4.18 5.06
CA TYR A 8 -10.72 -4.29 5.45
C TYR A 8 -10.56 -4.21 6.98
N ARG A 9 -11.13 -3.19 7.63
CA ARG A 9 -11.12 -3.02 9.08
C ARG A 9 -11.66 -4.25 9.80
N ASP A 10 -12.80 -4.77 9.34
CA ASP A 10 -13.46 -5.90 9.96
C ASP A 10 -12.66 -7.21 9.80
N ALA A 11 -11.85 -7.31 8.74
CA ALA A 11 -10.94 -8.43 8.50
C ALA A 11 -9.66 -8.37 9.36
N TYR A 12 -9.24 -7.17 9.81
CA TYR A 12 -7.97 -6.96 10.52
C TYR A 12 -8.17 -6.09 11.77
N PRO A 13 -8.88 -6.58 12.78
CA PRO A 13 -9.10 -5.84 14.02
C PRO A 13 -7.79 -5.52 14.77
N GLU A 14 -6.74 -6.31 14.56
CA GLU A 14 -5.40 -6.09 15.14
C GLU A 14 -4.70 -4.82 14.62
N LEU A 15 -5.18 -4.24 13.54
CA LEU A 15 -4.66 -2.97 13.00
C LEU A 15 -5.34 -1.75 13.62
N SER A 16 -6.22 -1.94 14.57
CA SER A 16 -6.87 -0.86 15.29
C SER A 16 -6.04 -0.41 16.49
N TYR A 17 -5.97 0.91 16.68
CA TYR A 17 -5.23 1.52 17.79
C TYR A 17 -5.94 2.77 18.31
N LEU A 18 -5.57 3.17 19.51
CA LEU A 18 -5.99 4.44 20.12
C LEU A 18 -4.87 5.48 19.90
N PRO A 19 -5.19 6.68 19.45
CA PRO A 19 -4.18 7.72 19.25
C PRO A 19 -3.66 8.23 20.58
N ASP A 20 -2.36 8.46 20.65
CA ASP A 20 -1.70 9.11 21.78
C ASP A 20 -1.78 10.64 21.64
N HIS A 21 -3.00 11.17 21.77
CA HIS A 21 -3.26 12.61 21.67
C HIS A 21 -3.89 13.15 22.95
N ALA A 22 -3.51 14.37 23.31
CA ALA A 22 -4.24 15.11 24.31
C ALA A 22 -5.69 15.34 23.84
N ARG A 23 -6.65 15.22 24.78
CA ARG A 23 -8.05 15.51 24.50
C ARG A 23 -8.20 16.96 24.03
N THR A 24 -8.96 17.14 22.97
CA THR A 24 -9.38 18.43 22.46
C THR A 24 -10.90 18.52 22.49
N GLU A 25 -11.48 19.71 22.33
CA GLU A 25 -12.94 19.88 22.23
C GLU A 25 -13.58 19.03 21.13
N GLN A 26 -12.81 18.68 20.11
CA GLN A 26 -13.27 17.92 18.93
C GLN A 26 -12.90 16.44 19.01
N PHE A 27 -12.08 16.04 19.98
CA PHE A 27 -11.54 14.68 20.09
C PHE A 27 -11.37 14.27 21.55
N ASP A 28 -12.11 13.26 21.97
CA ASP A 28 -12.14 12.78 23.35
C ASP A 28 -11.02 11.77 23.70
N GLY A 29 -10.18 11.39 22.75
CA GLY A 29 -9.11 10.41 22.92
C GLY A 29 -9.58 8.95 22.95
N THR A 30 -10.88 8.69 22.75
CA THR A 30 -11.44 7.32 22.78
C THR A 30 -11.67 6.73 21.40
N ARG A 31 -11.51 7.53 20.36
CA ARG A 31 -11.76 7.10 18.99
C ARG A 31 -10.72 6.09 18.52
N GLU A 32 -11.17 4.91 18.20
CA GLU A 32 -10.37 3.88 17.56
C GLU A 32 -10.04 4.25 16.12
N ILE A 33 -8.79 4.11 15.75
CA ILE A 33 -8.27 4.38 14.42
C ILE A 33 -7.72 3.08 13.85
N THR A 34 -7.96 2.81 12.55
CA THR A 34 -7.39 1.65 11.86
C THR A 34 -6.17 2.08 11.06
N ALA A 35 -5.04 1.41 11.26
CA ALA A 35 -3.81 1.59 10.49
C ALA A 35 -3.95 0.93 9.10
N PHE A 36 -4.68 1.57 8.20
CA PHE A 36 -4.86 1.07 6.84
C PHE A 36 -3.56 1.05 6.04
N PHE A 37 -2.72 2.05 6.29
CA PHE A 37 -1.48 2.29 5.56
C PHE A 37 -0.32 2.22 6.55
N ASP A 38 0.31 1.07 6.63
CA ASP A 38 1.45 0.81 7.50
C ASP A 38 2.64 0.29 6.68
N CYS A 39 3.84 0.46 7.22
CA CYS A 39 5.07 -0.06 6.62
C CYS A 39 5.54 -1.25 7.45
N VAL A 40 5.67 -2.41 6.83
CA VAL A 40 6.01 -3.64 7.54
C VAL A 40 7.08 -4.46 6.81
N ILE A 41 7.75 -5.32 7.55
CA ILE A 41 8.53 -6.41 6.96
C ILE A 41 7.60 -7.63 6.90
N ASP A 42 7.27 -8.05 5.68
CA ASP A 42 6.44 -9.23 5.46
C ASP A 42 7.11 -10.47 6.07
N PRO A 43 6.44 -11.19 6.98
CA PRO A 43 7.06 -12.31 7.71
C PRO A 43 7.40 -13.49 6.80
N GLU A 44 6.71 -13.67 5.69
CA GLU A 44 6.93 -14.79 4.78
C GLU A 44 8.03 -14.48 3.77
N SER A 45 7.88 -13.40 3.02
CA SER A 45 8.83 -13.04 1.96
C SER A 45 10.07 -12.29 2.45
N LYS A 46 10.06 -11.82 3.72
CA LYS A 46 11.09 -10.95 4.32
C LYS A 46 11.32 -9.64 3.56
N ARG A 47 10.35 -9.22 2.75
CA ARG A 47 10.41 -7.96 2.02
C ARG A 47 9.84 -6.83 2.86
N TYR A 48 10.44 -5.65 2.71
CA TYR A 48 9.83 -4.42 3.19
C TYR A 48 8.66 -4.05 2.28
N LEU A 49 7.50 -3.90 2.87
CA LEU A 49 6.29 -3.42 2.19
C LEU A 49 6.05 -1.98 2.65
N SER A 50 6.06 -1.06 1.69
CA SER A 50 5.60 0.30 1.93
C SER A 50 4.08 0.33 2.14
N GLU A 51 3.56 1.45 2.57
CA GLU A 51 2.18 1.64 2.98
C GLU A 51 1.14 1.23 1.91
N ASP A 52 1.41 1.55 0.66
CA ASP A 52 0.55 1.21 -0.48
C ASP A 52 0.62 -0.29 -0.83
N TYR A 53 1.81 -0.88 -0.80
CA TYR A 53 1.99 -2.32 -1.00
C TYR A 53 1.35 -3.13 0.12
N PHE A 54 1.56 -2.73 1.37
CA PHE A 54 0.94 -3.38 2.51
C PHE A 54 -0.59 -3.34 2.43
N PHE A 55 -1.17 -2.15 2.16
CA PHE A 55 -2.61 -2.01 1.98
C PHE A 55 -3.14 -2.91 0.86
N CYS A 56 -2.50 -2.88 -0.32
CA CYS A 56 -2.93 -3.70 -1.46
C CYS A 56 -2.82 -5.21 -1.17
N HIS A 57 -1.77 -5.65 -0.47
CA HIS A 57 -1.59 -7.03 -0.08
C HIS A 57 -2.72 -7.49 0.84
N LYS A 58 -2.91 -6.79 1.95
CA LYS A 58 -3.98 -7.07 2.92
C LYS A 58 -5.39 -6.97 2.32
N ALA A 59 -5.63 -6.00 1.44
CA ALA A 59 -6.91 -5.86 0.74
C ALA A 59 -7.23 -7.11 -0.11
N ARG A 60 -6.24 -7.66 -0.82
CA ARG A 60 -6.40 -8.90 -1.60
C ARG A 60 -6.69 -10.10 -0.71
N ASP A 61 -5.99 -10.22 0.42
CA ASP A 61 -6.19 -11.30 1.40
C ASP A 61 -7.60 -11.24 2.01
N ALA A 62 -8.13 -10.03 2.20
CA ALA A 62 -9.53 -9.81 2.60
C ALA A 62 -10.55 -10.06 1.47
N GLY A 63 -10.12 -10.56 0.31
CA GLY A 63 -10.97 -10.84 -0.85
C GLY A 63 -11.42 -9.59 -1.63
N LEU A 64 -10.75 -8.45 -1.43
CA LEU A 64 -10.98 -7.26 -2.24
C LEU A 64 -10.15 -7.33 -3.54
N LYS A 65 -10.60 -6.60 -4.54
CA LYS A 65 -9.90 -6.48 -5.82
C LYS A 65 -9.16 -5.15 -5.88
N VAL A 66 -7.90 -5.20 -6.27
CA VAL A 66 -7.09 -4.01 -6.57
C VAL A 66 -7.14 -3.79 -8.08
N TRP A 67 -7.51 -2.58 -8.47
CA TRP A 67 -7.63 -2.19 -9.88
C TRP A 67 -6.59 -1.14 -10.22
N MET A 68 -5.95 -1.31 -11.35
CA MET A 68 -5.10 -0.29 -11.93
C MET A 68 -5.91 0.61 -12.84
N CYS A 69 -5.74 1.92 -12.72
CA CYS A 69 -6.37 2.93 -13.56
C CYS A 69 -5.32 3.57 -14.47
N PRO A 70 -4.93 2.94 -15.59
CA PRO A 70 -3.81 3.39 -16.43
C PRO A 70 -4.07 4.75 -17.12
N TRP A 71 -5.33 5.17 -17.19
CA TRP A 71 -5.74 6.47 -17.74
C TRP A 71 -5.61 7.63 -16.75
N MET A 72 -5.37 7.35 -15.46
CA MET A 72 -5.20 8.40 -14.46
C MET A 72 -3.80 9.00 -14.55
N HIS A 73 -3.75 10.32 -14.66
CA HIS A 73 -2.52 11.07 -14.51
C HIS A 73 -2.42 11.55 -13.07
N LEU A 74 -1.32 11.23 -12.41
CA LEU A 74 -1.04 11.63 -11.04
C LEU A 74 0.26 12.42 -10.99
N ASN A 75 0.26 13.41 -10.10
CA ASN A 75 1.46 14.18 -9.78
C ASN A 75 1.93 13.78 -8.38
N HIS A 76 3.20 13.47 -8.25
CA HIS A 76 3.85 13.34 -6.96
C HIS A 76 4.59 14.64 -6.66
N VAL A 77 4.16 15.33 -5.61
CA VAL A 77 4.70 16.65 -5.25
C VAL A 77 5.56 16.51 -3.99
N GLY A 78 6.82 16.89 -4.14
CA GLY A 78 7.79 17.00 -3.06
C GLY A 78 8.68 18.21 -3.31
N THR A 79 9.99 18.11 -3.13
CA THR A 79 10.97 19.13 -3.55
C THR A 79 11.03 19.25 -5.08
N HIS A 80 10.56 18.25 -5.77
CA HIS A 80 10.37 18.20 -7.23
C HIS A 80 8.97 17.65 -7.54
N ILE A 81 8.38 18.08 -8.65
CA ILE A 81 7.09 17.58 -9.12
C ILE A 81 7.35 16.49 -10.17
N PHE A 82 7.03 15.26 -9.82
CA PHE A 82 7.07 14.13 -10.75
C PHE A 82 5.70 13.98 -11.40
N GLN A 83 5.68 14.00 -12.71
CA GLN A 83 4.47 13.82 -13.52
C GLN A 83 4.60 12.54 -14.33
N GLY A 84 3.51 11.81 -14.46
CA GLY A 84 3.52 10.61 -15.27
C GLY A 84 2.17 9.92 -15.36
N GLY A 85 2.07 9.04 -16.33
CA GLY A 85 0.93 8.15 -16.53
C GLY A 85 1.41 6.80 -17.05
N MET A 86 0.63 5.77 -16.78
CA MET A 86 0.96 4.39 -17.18
C MET A 86 1.07 4.22 -18.71
N GLY A 87 0.36 5.07 -19.50
CA GLY A 87 0.45 5.07 -20.95
C GLY A 87 1.87 5.30 -21.43
N SER A 88 2.57 6.28 -20.87
CA SER A 88 3.96 6.59 -21.22
C SER A 88 4.94 5.45 -20.89
N ILE A 89 4.66 4.70 -19.82
CA ILE A 89 5.48 3.53 -19.42
C ILE A 89 5.26 2.37 -20.39
N ALA A 90 4.02 2.16 -20.84
CA ALA A 90 3.69 1.12 -21.81
C ALA A 90 4.39 1.37 -23.17
N GLU A 91 4.50 2.63 -23.59
CA GLU A 91 5.22 3.02 -24.82
C GLU A 91 6.72 2.71 -24.73
N LEU A 92 7.30 2.79 -23.52
CA LEU A 92 8.71 2.46 -23.29
C LEU A 92 8.98 0.96 -23.18
N GLY A 93 7.94 0.11 -23.22
CA GLY A 93 8.08 -1.34 -23.10
C GLY A 93 8.60 -1.82 -21.73
N VAL A 94 8.51 -0.97 -20.71
CA VAL A 94 8.94 -1.31 -19.34
C VAL A 94 7.82 -2.06 -18.64
N THR A 95 8.10 -3.27 -18.16
CA THR A 95 7.17 -4.03 -17.34
C THR A 95 7.15 -3.49 -15.92
N ALA A 96 5.95 -3.43 -15.31
CA ALA A 96 5.82 -3.06 -13.90
C ALA A 96 6.62 -4.03 -13.02
N THR A 97 7.45 -3.49 -12.13
CA THR A 97 8.33 -4.27 -11.23
C THR A 97 7.56 -5.03 -10.13
N ALA A 98 6.26 -4.88 -10.07
CA ALA A 98 5.39 -5.47 -9.04
C ALA A 98 4.87 -6.89 -9.37
N ASP A 99 5.32 -7.53 -10.45
CA ASP A 99 4.98 -8.91 -10.72
C ASP A 99 5.81 -9.84 -9.83
N SER A 100 5.12 -10.55 -8.93
CA SER A 100 5.75 -11.49 -8.00
C SER A 100 6.45 -12.67 -8.71
N THR A 101 6.09 -12.94 -9.95
CA THR A 101 6.72 -14.01 -10.75
C THR A 101 8.00 -13.57 -11.42
N SER A 102 8.13 -12.30 -11.82
CA SER A 102 9.34 -11.76 -12.43
C SER A 102 10.48 -11.55 -11.42
N ASN A 103 10.16 -11.25 -10.18
CA ASN A 103 11.14 -11.05 -9.10
C ASN A 103 11.88 -12.32 -8.64
N LYS A 104 11.34 -13.52 -8.91
CA LYS A 104 12.05 -14.77 -8.57
C LYS A 104 13.27 -15.05 -9.48
N LYS A 105 13.40 -14.36 -10.61
CA LYS A 105 14.50 -14.59 -11.57
C LYS A 105 15.64 -13.58 -11.50
N SER A 106 15.51 -12.47 -10.77
CA SER A 106 16.48 -11.37 -10.83
C SER A 106 17.46 -11.27 -9.66
N TYR A 107 17.27 -12.03 -8.60
CA TYR A 107 18.25 -12.06 -7.51
C TYR A 107 19.21 -13.23 -7.72
N LYS A 108 20.28 -13.01 -8.48
CA LYS A 108 21.47 -13.84 -8.36
C LYS A 108 22.03 -13.58 -6.98
N THR A 109 22.01 -14.59 -6.13
CA THR A 109 22.82 -14.63 -4.91
C THR A 109 24.25 -14.38 -5.29
N VAL A 110 24.80 -13.26 -4.82
CA VAL A 110 26.25 -13.07 -4.86
C VAL A 110 26.77 -13.95 -3.72
N ASP A 111 27.24 -15.12 -4.06
CA ASP A 111 27.97 -15.98 -3.13
C ASP A 111 29.20 -15.21 -2.65
N LYS A 112 29.30 -15.08 -1.32
CA LYS A 112 30.48 -14.58 -0.62
C LYS A 112 31.49 -15.71 -0.46
#